data_84ca9abc0580d020411b8f7e5f005fb8
#
_entry.id   84ca9abc0580d020411b8f7e5f005fb8
#
_cell.length_a   1.000
_cell.length_b   1.000
_cell.length_c   1.000
_cell.angle_alpha   90.00
_cell.angle_beta   90.00
_cell.angle_gamma   90.00
#
_symmetry.space_group_name_H-M   'P 1'
#
loop_
_entity.id
_entity.type
_entity.pdbx_description
1 polymer ?
#
loop_
_entity_poly.entity_id
_entity_poly.type
_entity_poly.pdbx_seq_one_letter_code
_entity_poly.pdbx_strand_id
1 'polypeptide(L)'
;MASADTAAPRGAARLLAAPLSPLMGLVDWPMSALQRLIGERRMAYVFLLPNIGFFGLFVFLPLIINVVFSVTGGTELFPSQRPYVGAQQYAYLFDCGSFLDPGSCREDHFWRGVANTARFTVFQVTAMVLFSLVTAVVLNMKIKARGFFRAVYFFPVLLSPVVVALTWKWILQRDGLLNAGITSLGGERILFLVDPSWAMFWVVFVSVWAHMGFYTRILLAGLQAIPADLYEAAAMDATPRWRVFWRITLPL
;
A
#
# COMPACT_ATOMS: atom_id res chain seq x y z
N MET A 1 34.77 -9.53 36.97
CA MET A 1 35.42 -10.81 36.63
C MET A 1 34.36 -11.82 36.26
N ALA A 2 34.60 -12.61 35.23
CA ALA A 2 33.82 -13.67 34.60
C ALA A 2 32.88 -13.19 33.46
N SER A 3 33.45 -13.19 32.26
CA SER A 3 32.80 -13.15 30.96
C SER A 3 32.10 -14.48 30.71
N ALA A 4 30.76 -14.46 30.64
CA ALA A 4 30.00 -15.61 30.17
C ALA A 4 29.97 -15.57 28.61
N ASP A 5 30.84 -16.38 28.03
CA ASP A 5 30.92 -16.66 26.59
C ASP A 5 29.73 -17.57 26.24
N THR A 6 28.63 -16.98 25.71
CA THR A 6 27.50 -17.72 25.16
C THR A 6 27.85 -18.16 23.73
N ALA A 7 28.54 -19.29 23.64
CA ALA A 7 28.79 -20.00 22.38
C ALA A 7 27.45 -20.48 21.79
N ALA A 8 26.97 -19.77 20.75
CA ALA A 8 25.84 -20.21 19.93
C ALA A 8 26.15 -21.60 19.30
N PRO A 9 25.15 -22.50 19.18
CA PRO A 9 25.37 -23.86 18.67
C PRO A 9 25.74 -23.83 17.19
N ARG A 10 27.04 -23.90 16.90
CA ARG A 10 27.62 -23.90 15.53
C ARG A 10 27.20 -25.11 14.68
N GLY A 11 26.52 -26.10 15.27
CA GLY A 11 26.11 -27.33 14.58
C GLY A 11 24.86 -27.18 13.69
N ALA A 12 23.83 -26.46 14.14
CA ALA A 12 22.57 -26.32 13.41
C ALA A 12 22.68 -25.46 12.16
N ALA A 13 23.52 -24.42 12.18
CA ALA A 13 23.78 -23.58 11.02
C ALA A 13 24.53 -24.31 9.89
N ARG A 14 25.38 -25.29 10.23
CA ARG A 14 26.13 -26.10 9.25
C ARG A 14 25.24 -27.12 8.52
N LEU A 15 24.23 -27.67 9.19
CA LEU A 15 23.31 -28.66 8.59
C LEU A 15 22.34 -28.02 7.60
N LEU A 16 21.97 -26.75 7.78
CA LEU A 16 21.11 -26.01 6.84
C LEU A 16 21.88 -25.41 5.66
N ALA A 17 23.19 -25.21 5.77
CA ALA A 17 24.05 -24.66 4.73
C ALA A 17 24.58 -25.72 3.74
N ALA A 18 24.64 -26.98 4.15
CA ALA A 18 25.23 -28.06 3.36
C ALA A 18 24.56 -28.33 1.99
N PRO A 19 23.21 -28.29 1.83
CA PRO A 19 22.58 -28.52 0.52
C PRO A 19 22.64 -27.32 -0.44
N LEU A 20 22.97 -26.12 0.05
CA LEU A 20 23.02 -24.90 -0.78
C LEU A 20 24.43 -24.60 -1.32
N SER A 21 25.47 -25.24 -0.77
CA SER A 21 26.86 -24.99 -1.15
C SER A 21 27.18 -25.27 -2.63
N PRO A 22 26.70 -26.38 -3.28
CA PRO A 22 26.96 -26.59 -4.70
C PRO A 22 26.21 -25.62 -5.60
N LEU A 23 24.99 -25.20 -5.21
CA LEU A 23 24.20 -24.20 -5.93
C LEU A 23 24.84 -22.79 -5.84
N MET A 24 25.39 -22.44 -4.68
CA MET A 24 26.16 -21.19 -4.53
C MET A 24 27.41 -21.20 -5.39
N GLY A 25 28.15 -22.31 -5.45
CA GLY A 25 29.34 -22.43 -6.33
C GLY A 25 29.04 -22.28 -7.82
N LEU A 26 27.86 -22.69 -8.27
CA LEU A 26 27.38 -22.50 -9.64
C LEU A 26 27.15 -21.03 -10.00
N VAL A 27 26.76 -20.22 -9.01
CA VAL A 27 26.54 -18.77 -9.18
C VAL A 27 27.83 -17.97 -8.92
N ASP A 28 28.63 -18.40 -7.94
CA ASP A 28 29.85 -17.69 -7.54
C ASP A 28 30.94 -17.72 -8.62
N TRP A 29 31.07 -18.84 -9.36
CA TRP A 29 32.07 -18.96 -10.41
C TRP A 29 31.86 -17.97 -11.57
N PRO A 30 30.70 -17.88 -12.23
CA PRO A 30 30.50 -16.90 -13.30
C PRO A 30 30.52 -15.47 -12.76
N MET A 31 30.05 -15.25 -11.51
CA MET A 31 30.03 -13.94 -10.89
C MET A 31 31.43 -13.42 -10.58
N SER A 32 32.30 -14.28 -10.04
CA SER A 32 33.71 -13.92 -9.77
C SER A 32 34.52 -13.71 -11.06
N ALA A 33 34.25 -14.49 -12.12
CA ALA A 33 34.84 -14.28 -13.43
C ALA A 33 34.42 -12.94 -14.04
N LEU A 34 33.13 -12.62 -13.95
CA LEU A 34 32.57 -11.36 -14.43
C LEU A 34 33.11 -10.15 -13.64
N GLN A 35 33.24 -10.29 -12.32
CA GLN A 35 33.82 -9.26 -11.46
C GLN A 35 35.31 -8.96 -11.78
N ARG A 36 36.09 -10.00 -12.13
CA ARG A 36 37.48 -9.83 -12.57
C ARG A 36 37.60 -9.11 -13.91
N LEU A 37 36.64 -9.36 -14.84
CA LEU A 37 36.63 -8.76 -16.18
C LEU A 37 36.14 -7.30 -16.17
N ILE A 38 35.15 -6.99 -15.41
CA ILE A 38 34.42 -5.70 -15.46
C ILE A 38 34.90 -4.75 -14.34
N GLY A 39 35.41 -5.30 -13.25
CA GLY A 39 35.81 -4.58 -12.04
C GLY A 39 34.63 -4.32 -11.10
N GLU A 40 34.92 -4.16 -9.81
CA GLU A 40 33.90 -4.04 -8.73
C GLU A 40 32.96 -2.84 -8.95
N ARG A 41 33.45 -1.69 -9.39
CA ARG A 41 32.66 -0.48 -9.62
C ARG A 41 31.60 -0.65 -10.71
N ARG A 42 31.89 -1.44 -11.75
CA ARG A 42 30.95 -1.65 -12.87
C ARG A 42 30.03 -2.83 -12.65
N MET A 43 30.29 -3.68 -11.68
CA MET A 43 29.44 -4.81 -11.32
C MET A 43 28.03 -4.36 -10.93
N ALA A 44 27.88 -3.21 -10.28
CA ALA A 44 26.58 -2.62 -9.97
C ALA A 44 25.69 -2.43 -11.21
N TYR A 45 26.27 -2.02 -12.34
CA TYR A 45 25.54 -1.86 -13.60
C TYR A 45 25.06 -3.18 -14.19
N VAL A 46 25.81 -4.27 -14.00
CA VAL A 46 25.41 -5.61 -14.46
C VAL A 46 24.16 -6.09 -13.74
N PHE A 47 24.05 -5.84 -12.44
CA PHE A 47 22.83 -6.15 -11.68
C PHE A 47 21.65 -5.21 -12.00
N LEU A 48 21.96 -3.95 -12.33
CA LEU A 48 20.94 -2.98 -12.72
C LEU A 48 20.38 -3.23 -14.11
N LEU A 49 21.20 -3.72 -15.05
CA LEU A 49 20.86 -3.86 -16.47
C LEU A 49 19.58 -4.70 -16.71
N PRO A 50 19.41 -5.90 -16.13
CA PRO A 50 18.18 -6.68 -16.30
C PRO A 50 16.95 -5.94 -15.77
N ASN A 51 17.10 -5.26 -14.63
CA ASN A 51 16.01 -4.51 -14.01
C ASN A 51 15.64 -3.28 -14.86
N ILE A 52 16.65 -2.47 -15.25
CA ILE A 52 16.42 -1.31 -16.14
C ILE A 52 15.86 -1.77 -17.50
N GLY A 53 16.34 -2.88 -18.06
CA GLY A 53 15.83 -3.44 -19.29
C GLY A 53 14.36 -3.85 -19.18
N PHE A 54 14.00 -4.52 -18.10
CA PHE A 54 12.61 -4.89 -17.81
C PHE A 54 11.72 -3.65 -17.63
N PHE A 55 12.13 -2.69 -16.81
CA PHE A 55 11.40 -1.44 -16.65
C PHE A 55 11.35 -0.62 -17.95
N GLY A 56 12.46 -0.59 -18.70
CA GLY A 56 12.52 0.06 -20.02
C GLY A 56 11.47 -0.47 -20.97
N LEU A 57 11.37 -1.79 -21.06
CA LEU A 57 10.46 -2.45 -21.99
C LEU A 57 8.99 -2.42 -21.53
N PHE A 58 8.72 -2.68 -20.24
CA PHE A 58 7.35 -2.89 -19.75
C PHE A 58 6.73 -1.68 -19.09
N VAL A 59 7.52 -0.67 -18.72
CA VAL A 59 7.02 0.56 -18.08
C VAL A 59 7.29 1.78 -18.95
N PHE A 60 8.56 2.04 -19.31
CA PHE A 60 8.92 3.26 -20.04
C PHE A 60 8.45 3.24 -21.49
N LEU A 61 8.55 2.10 -22.19
CA LEU A 61 8.07 2.01 -23.57
C LEU A 61 6.56 2.23 -23.67
N PRO A 62 5.68 1.55 -22.89
CA PRO A 62 4.25 1.85 -22.86
C PRO A 62 3.94 3.29 -22.45
N LEU A 63 4.69 3.88 -21.52
CA LEU A 63 4.54 5.27 -21.12
C LEU A 63 4.79 6.23 -22.31
N ILE A 64 5.88 6.02 -23.05
CA ILE A 64 6.19 6.82 -24.26
C ILE A 64 5.10 6.66 -25.31
N ILE A 65 4.64 5.42 -25.54
CA ILE A 65 3.53 5.16 -26.48
C ILE A 65 2.26 5.89 -26.04
N ASN A 66 1.92 5.89 -24.77
CA ASN A 66 0.77 6.65 -24.24
C ASN A 66 0.92 8.15 -24.45
N VAL A 67 2.12 8.71 -24.27
CA VAL A 67 2.39 10.13 -24.57
C VAL A 67 2.17 10.41 -26.07
N VAL A 68 2.63 9.53 -26.96
CA VAL A 68 2.37 9.66 -28.40
C VAL A 68 0.87 9.59 -28.70
N PHE A 69 0.14 8.66 -28.10
CA PHE A 69 -1.31 8.56 -28.24
C PHE A 69 -2.06 9.78 -27.72
N SER A 70 -1.57 10.44 -26.68
CA SER A 70 -2.21 11.62 -26.11
C SER A 70 -2.19 12.85 -27.04
N VAL A 71 -1.28 12.88 -28.01
CA VAL A 71 -1.15 13.98 -29.00
C VAL A 71 -1.56 13.55 -30.41
N THR A 72 -2.02 12.30 -30.60
CA THR A 72 -2.49 11.76 -31.88
C THR A 72 -3.98 11.42 -31.81
N GLY A 73 -4.71 11.66 -32.89
CA GLY A 73 -6.15 11.34 -33.02
C GLY A 73 -6.40 9.97 -33.66
N GLY A 74 -7.71 9.61 -33.76
CA GLY A 74 -8.16 8.38 -34.41
C GLY A 74 -8.18 7.15 -33.50
N THR A 75 -8.73 6.05 -34.02
CA THR A 75 -8.92 4.77 -33.32
C THR A 75 -7.90 3.70 -33.74
N GLU A 76 -6.99 4.03 -34.66
CA GLU A 76 -6.00 3.12 -35.18
C GLU A 76 -5.04 2.64 -34.09
N LEU A 77 -4.66 1.35 -34.14
CA LEU A 77 -3.80 0.73 -33.13
C LEU A 77 -2.34 1.20 -33.26
N PHE A 78 -1.87 1.43 -34.49
CA PHE A 78 -0.49 1.80 -34.74
C PHE A 78 -0.30 3.32 -34.74
N PRO A 79 0.62 3.88 -33.93
CA PRO A 79 0.87 5.33 -33.88
C PRO A 79 1.20 5.98 -35.23
N SER A 80 1.85 5.22 -36.13
CA SER A 80 2.22 5.69 -37.46
C SER A 80 1.04 5.98 -38.40
N GLN A 81 -0.14 5.43 -38.11
CA GLN A 81 -1.38 5.60 -38.89
C GLN A 81 -2.29 6.67 -38.30
N ARG A 82 -1.93 7.25 -37.16
CA ARG A 82 -2.74 8.23 -36.43
C ARG A 82 -2.34 9.66 -36.84
N PRO A 83 -3.30 10.53 -37.19
CA PRO A 83 -2.99 11.92 -37.43
C PRO A 83 -2.54 12.62 -36.15
N TYR A 84 -1.56 13.53 -36.30
CA TYR A 84 -1.13 14.37 -35.19
C TYR A 84 -2.19 15.46 -34.95
N VAL A 85 -2.74 15.52 -33.74
CA VAL A 85 -3.78 16.48 -33.33
C VAL A 85 -3.31 17.43 -32.23
N GLY A 86 -2.06 17.31 -31.80
CA GLY A 86 -1.51 18.17 -30.75
C GLY A 86 -2.27 18.10 -29.43
N ALA A 87 -2.62 19.24 -28.87
CA ALA A 87 -3.32 19.36 -27.60
C ALA A 87 -4.86 19.28 -27.70
N GLN A 88 -5.43 18.91 -28.83
CA GLN A 88 -6.89 18.91 -29.03
C GLN A 88 -7.62 18.00 -28.06
N GLN A 89 -7.07 16.82 -27.76
CA GLN A 89 -7.66 15.90 -26.78
C GLN A 89 -7.69 16.49 -25.38
N TYR A 90 -6.65 17.25 -25.01
CA TYR A 90 -6.61 17.95 -23.72
C TYR A 90 -7.61 19.10 -23.68
N ALA A 91 -7.80 19.80 -24.81
CA ALA A 91 -8.83 20.84 -24.88
C ALA A 91 -10.23 20.26 -24.61
N TYR A 92 -10.53 19.05 -25.09
CA TYR A 92 -11.79 18.38 -24.82
C TYR A 92 -11.98 18.03 -23.33
N LEU A 93 -10.90 17.73 -22.60
CA LEU A 93 -10.98 17.49 -21.16
C LEU A 93 -11.37 18.76 -20.39
N PHE A 94 -10.95 19.93 -20.86
CA PHE A 94 -11.23 21.21 -20.21
C PHE A 94 -12.47 21.91 -20.75
N ASP A 95 -13.17 21.31 -21.71
CA ASP A 95 -14.45 21.81 -22.25
C ASP A 95 -15.58 21.47 -21.28
N CYS A 96 -15.72 22.28 -20.24
CA CYS A 96 -16.66 22.10 -19.13
C CYS A 96 -17.47 23.38 -18.90
N GLY A 97 -18.76 23.23 -18.66
CA GLY A 97 -19.61 24.34 -18.16
C GLY A 97 -19.26 24.70 -16.71
N SER A 98 -18.98 23.71 -15.87
CA SER A 98 -18.51 23.86 -14.49
C SER A 98 -17.66 22.68 -14.07
N PHE A 99 -16.47 22.91 -13.53
CA PHE A 99 -15.60 21.84 -12.99
C PHE A 99 -16.15 21.19 -11.71
N LEU A 100 -17.09 21.82 -11.02
CA LEU A 100 -17.75 21.27 -9.85
C LEU A 100 -18.87 20.30 -10.20
N ASP A 101 -19.38 20.39 -11.45
CA ASP A 101 -20.37 19.46 -12.00
C ASP A 101 -19.76 18.66 -13.15
N PRO A 102 -19.27 17.44 -12.89
CA PRO A 102 -18.67 16.57 -13.90
C PRO A 102 -19.59 16.28 -15.08
N GLY A 103 -20.92 16.29 -14.86
CA GLY A 103 -21.91 16.07 -15.89
C GLY A 103 -22.01 17.18 -16.94
N SER A 104 -21.47 18.38 -16.66
CA SER A 104 -21.41 19.51 -17.59
C SER A 104 -20.19 19.50 -18.51
N CYS A 105 -19.25 18.56 -18.31
CA CYS A 105 -18.05 18.44 -19.10
C CYS A 105 -18.25 17.53 -20.32
N ARG A 106 -17.58 17.86 -21.43
CA ARG A 106 -17.59 17.05 -22.64
C ARG A 106 -17.09 15.62 -22.38
N GLU A 107 -16.05 15.46 -21.56
CA GLU A 107 -15.49 14.19 -21.11
C GLU A 107 -15.92 13.92 -19.65
N ASP A 108 -17.24 13.70 -19.46
CA ASP A 108 -17.86 13.53 -18.15
C ASP A 108 -17.29 12.34 -17.36
N HIS A 109 -16.97 11.24 -18.04
CA HIS A 109 -16.37 10.04 -17.42
C HIS A 109 -15.02 10.34 -16.77
N PHE A 110 -14.18 11.16 -17.42
CA PHE A 110 -12.89 11.56 -16.86
C PHE A 110 -13.06 12.35 -15.56
N TRP A 111 -13.92 13.38 -15.57
CA TRP A 111 -14.14 14.24 -14.41
C TRP A 111 -14.88 13.54 -13.27
N ARG A 112 -15.81 12.64 -13.59
CA ARG A 112 -16.39 11.72 -12.59
C ARG A 112 -15.33 10.83 -11.97
N GLY A 113 -14.42 10.30 -12.78
CA GLY A 113 -13.27 9.51 -12.29
C GLY A 113 -12.38 10.32 -11.36
N VAL A 114 -12.04 11.55 -11.73
CA VAL A 114 -11.26 12.48 -10.88
C VAL A 114 -11.96 12.77 -9.56
N ALA A 115 -13.26 13.12 -9.60
CA ALA A 115 -14.04 13.42 -8.41
C ALA A 115 -14.16 12.20 -7.48
N ASN A 116 -14.41 11.02 -8.03
CA ASN A 116 -14.49 9.77 -7.26
C ASN A 116 -13.14 9.40 -6.65
N THR A 117 -12.05 9.53 -7.42
CA THR A 117 -10.69 9.29 -6.92
C THR A 117 -10.33 10.26 -5.80
N ALA A 118 -10.64 11.54 -5.94
CA ALA A 118 -10.40 12.54 -4.91
C ALA A 118 -11.16 12.21 -3.63
N ARG A 119 -12.46 11.90 -3.74
CA ARG A 119 -13.30 11.48 -2.58
C ARG A 119 -12.74 10.22 -1.92
N PHE A 120 -12.46 9.19 -2.71
CA PHE A 120 -11.88 7.94 -2.23
C PHE A 120 -10.57 8.19 -1.48
N THR A 121 -9.65 8.95 -2.08
CA THR A 121 -8.33 9.26 -1.49
C THR A 121 -8.48 9.97 -0.15
N VAL A 122 -9.31 11.02 -0.09
CA VAL A 122 -9.52 11.78 1.15
C VAL A 122 -10.09 10.89 2.26
N PHE A 123 -11.16 10.14 1.97
CA PHE A 123 -11.77 9.27 2.98
C PHE A 123 -10.85 8.12 3.39
N GLN A 124 -10.20 7.47 2.41
CA GLN A 124 -9.30 6.36 2.69
C GLN A 124 -8.08 6.78 3.49
N VAL A 125 -7.37 7.84 3.08
CA VAL A 125 -6.15 8.28 3.76
C VAL A 125 -6.49 8.75 5.18
N THR A 126 -7.55 9.54 5.34
CA THR A 126 -7.99 10.01 6.66
C THR A 126 -8.35 8.83 7.57
N ALA A 127 -9.20 7.91 7.11
CA ALA A 127 -9.58 6.74 7.89
C ALA A 127 -8.37 5.84 8.19
N MET A 128 -7.49 5.60 7.20
CA MET A 128 -6.29 4.78 7.35
C MET A 128 -5.37 5.34 8.43
N VAL A 129 -5.06 6.64 8.38
CA VAL A 129 -4.18 7.29 9.37
C VAL A 129 -4.82 7.25 10.76
N LEU A 130 -6.10 7.60 10.88
CA LEU A 130 -6.79 7.63 12.18
C LEU A 130 -6.86 6.24 12.82
N PHE A 131 -7.34 5.24 12.09
CA PHE A 131 -7.46 3.87 12.63
C PHE A 131 -6.08 3.26 12.94
N SER A 132 -5.10 3.46 12.06
CA SER A 132 -3.75 2.96 12.27
C SER A 132 -3.06 3.65 13.46
N LEU A 133 -3.25 4.95 13.63
CA LEU A 133 -2.70 5.71 14.76
C LEU A 133 -3.32 5.25 16.09
N VAL A 134 -4.66 5.17 16.14
CA VAL A 134 -5.37 4.68 17.34
C VAL A 134 -4.88 3.28 17.70
N THR A 135 -4.82 2.37 16.72
CA THR A 135 -4.35 1.01 16.93
C THR A 135 -2.88 0.97 17.36
N ALA A 136 -2.00 1.79 16.78
CA ALA A 136 -0.60 1.87 17.15
C ALA A 136 -0.42 2.36 18.60
N VAL A 137 -1.16 3.42 19.00
CA VAL A 137 -1.14 3.94 20.37
C VAL A 137 -1.62 2.87 21.36
N VAL A 138 -2.73 2.18 21.08
CA VAL A 138 -3.23 1.09 21.94
C VAL A 138 -2.22 -0.06 22.04
N LEU A 139 -1.63 -0.48 20.90
CA LEU A 139 -0.63 -1.53 20.86
C LEU A 139 0.73 -1.10 21.47
N ASN A 140 0.99 0.18 21.62
CA ASN A 140 2.17 0.68 22.33
C ASN A 140 2.03 0.57 23.84
N MET A 141 0.81 0.52 24.37
CA MET A 141 0.55 0.33 25.80
C MET A 141 0.89 -1.11 26.24
N LYS A 142 1.12 -1.31 27.55
CA LYS A 142 1.34 -2.63 28.14
C LYS A 142 0.00 -3.38 28.31
N ILE A 143 -0.52 -3.93 27.22
CA ILE A 143 -1.78 -4.70 27.22
C ILE A 143 -1.51 -6.21 27.26
N LYS A 144 -2.40 -6.97 27.92
CA LYS A 144 -2.39 -8.44 27.90
C LYS A 144 -2.67 -8.92 26.46
N ALA A 145 -2.06 -10.05 26.07
CA ALA A 145 -2.22 -10.65 24.75
C ALA A 145 -1.83 -9.75 23.54
N ARG A 146 -0.91 -8.80 23.73
CA ARG A 146 -0.43 -7.87 22.69
C ARG A 146 0.00 -8.58 21.40
N GLY A 147 0.64 -9.75 21.50
CA GLY A 147 1.05 -10.56 20.37
C GLY A 147 -0.12 -11.05 19.52
N PHE A 148 -1.20 -11.50 20.17
CA PHE A 148 -2.43 -11.92 19.51
C PHE A 148 -3.08 -10.78 18.73
N PHE A 149 -3.26 -9.61 19.35
CA PHE A 149 -3.83 -8.45 18.66
C PHE A 149 -2.99 -8.01 17.47
N ARG A 150 -1.65 -8.02 17.59
CA ARG A 150 -0.75 -7.75 16.46
C ARG A 150 -0.96 -8.73 15.32
N ALA A 151 -1.11 -10.02 15.62
CA ALA A 151 -1.35 -11.04 14.59
C ALA A 151 -2.70 -10.82 13.89
N VAL A 152 -3.76 -10.55 14.65
CA VAL A 152 -5.11 -10.30 14.09
C VAL A 152 -5.14 -9.07 13.17
N TYR A 153 -4.56 -7.95 13.60
CA TYR A 153 -4.52 -6.72 12.78
C TYR A 153 -3.61 -6.86 11.56
N PHE A 154 -2.57 -7.68 11.63
CA PHE A 154 -1.65 -7.87 10.51
C PHE A 154 -2.13 -8.95 9.52
N PHE A 155 -2.98 -9.87 9.95
CA PHE A 155 -3.45 -10.97 9.12
C PHE A 155 -4.05 -10.54 7.77
N PRO A 156 -4.92 -9.51 7.67
CA PRO A 156 -5.48 -9.08 6.40
C PRO A 156 -4.43 -8.69 5.35
N VAL A 157 -3.31 -8.11 5.77
CA VAL A 157 -2.20 -7.70 4.88
C VAL A 157 -1.56 -8.89 4.16
N LEU A 158 -1.65 -10.09 4.73
CA LEU A 158 -1.08 -11.31 4.16
C LEU A 158 -1.99 -11.95 3.11
N LEU A 159 -3.25 -11.52 3.04
CA LEU A 159 -4.22 -12.06 2.08
C LEU A 159 -3.98 -11.47 0.68
N SER A 160 -4.14 -12.30 -0.34
CA SER A 160 -4.14 -11.81 -1.72
C SER A 160 -5.30 -10.81 -1.92
N PRO A 161 -5.08 -9.68 -2.62
CA PRO A 161 -6.14 -8.73 -2.95
C PRO A 161 -7.36 -9.36 -3.63
N VAL A 162 -7.14 -10.40 -4.46
CA VAL A 162 -8.21 -11.15 -5.11
C VAL A 162 -9.08 -11.90 -4.10
N VAL A 163 -8.46 -12.55 -3.12
CA VAL A 163 -9.17 -13.26 -2.04
C VAL A 163 -9.97 -12.27 -1.21
N VAL A 164 -9.37 -11.13 -0.84
CA VAL A 164 -10.06 -10.07 -0.11
C VAL A 164 -11.29 -9.58 -0.89
N ALA A 165 -11.13 -9.26 -2.18
CA ALA A 165 -12.22 -8.78 -3.02
C ALA A 165 -13.36 -9.80 -3.15
N LEU A 166 -13.04 -11.08 -3.40
CA LEU A 166 -14.05 -12.13 -3.50
C LEU A 166 -14.77 -12.36 -2.18
N THR A 167 -14.05 -12.42 -1.06
CA THR A 167 -14.66 -12.61 0.26
C THR A 167 -15.64 -11.49 0.60
N TRP A 168 -15.22 -10.23 0.42
CA TRP A 168 -16.10 -9.10 0.68
C TRP A 168 -17.25 -8.98 -0.32
N LYS A 169 -17.06 -9.36 -1.60
CA LYS A 169 -18.14 -9.47 -2.56
C LYS A 169 -19.22 -10.44 -2.08
N TRP A 170 -18.85 -11.62 -1.58
CA TRP A 170 -19.79 -12.61 -1.05
C TRP A 170 -20.52 -12.13 0.20
N ILE A 171 -19.86 -11.40 1.08
CA ILE A 171 -20.46 -10.82 2.28
C ILE A 171 -21.48 -9.73 1.92
N LEU A 172 -21.17 -8.88 0.92
CA LEU A 172 -21.90 -7.66 0.58
C LEU A 172 -22.95 -7.85 -0.53
N GLN A 173 -22.98 -8.98 -1.23
CA GLN A 173 -23.98 -9.22 -2.27
C GLN A 173 -25.40 -9.28 -1.70
N ARG A 174 -26.41 -9.15 -2.58
CA ARG A 174 -27.84 -9.07 -2.19
C ARG A 174 -28.28 -10.23 -1.28
N ASP A 175 -27.82 -11.45 -1.56
CA ASP A 175 -28.11 -12.65 -0.77
C ASP A 175 -26.90 -13.06 0.08
N GLY A 176 -26.05 -12.09 0.42
CA GLY A 176 -24.84 -12.29 1.20
C GLY A 176 -25.08 -12.29 2.70
N LEU A 177 -24.00 -12.59 3.43
CA LEU A 177 -24.04 -12.78 4.89
C LEU A 177 -24.57 -11.54 5.63
N LEU A 178 -24.20 -10.33 5.17
CA LEU A 178 -24.62 -9.09 5.83
C LEU A 178 -26.12 -8.86 5.69
N ASN A 179 -26.68 -9.05 4.49
CA ASN A 179 -28.10 -8.95 4.24
C ASN A 179 -28.89 -10.07 4.93
N ALA A 180 -28.34 -11.29 5.03
CA ALA A 180 -28.96 -12.36 5.82
C ALA A 180 -29.11 -11.95 7.30
N GLY A 181 -28.09 -11.30 7.87
CA GLY A 181 -28.18 -10.75 9.23
C GLY A 181 -29.21 -9.63 9.37
N ILE A 182 -29.27 -8.69 8.42
CA ILE A 182 -30.24 -7.59 8.42
C ILE A 182 -31.67 -8.14 8.35
N THR A 183 -31.93 -9.07 7.43
CA THR A 183 -33.27 -9.64 7.27
C THR A 183 -33.70 -10.50 8.45
N SER A 184 -32.77 -11.19 9.12
CA SER A 184 -33.09 -11.94 10.36
C SER A 184 -33.53 -11.04 11.53
N LEU A 185 -33.11 -9.75 11.49
CA LEU A 185 -33.50 -8.72 12.46
C LEU A 185 -34.72 -7.93 12.01
N GLY A 186 -35.41 -8.34 10.91
CA GLY A 186 -36.60 -7.67 10.38
C GLY A 186 -36.30 -6.46 9.48
N GLY A 187 -35.06 -6.23 9.10
CA GLY A 187 -34.68 -5.15 8.18
C GLY A 187 -34.85 -5.53 6.70
N GLU A 188 -34.85 -4.53 5.83
CA GLU A 188 -34.87 -4.70 4.38
C GLU A 188 -33.48 -4.94 3.81
N ARG A 189 -33.42 -5.64 2.67
CA ARG A 189 -32.16 -5.90 1.97
C ARG A 189 -31.59 -4.63 1.35
N ILE A 190 -30.29 -4.40 1.56
CA ILE A 190 -29.56 -3.24 1.04
C ILE A 190 -28.67 -3.68 -0.13
N LEU A 191 -28.67 -2.89 -1.19
CA LEU A 191 -27.84 -3.14 -2.38
C LEU A 191 -26.46 -2.50 -2.24
N PHE A 192 -25.64 -2.99 -1.32
CA PHE A 192 -24.33 -2.43 -0.94
C PHE A 192 -23.37 -2.21 -2.11
N LEU A 193 -23.41 -3.05 -3.14
CA LEU A 193 -22.49 -2.99 -4.28
C LEU A 193 -23.01 -2.18 -5.46
N VAL A 194 -24.31 -1.83 -5.45
CA VAL A 194 -24.97 -1.14 -6.57
C VAL A 194 -25.23 0.33 -6.23
N ASP A 195 -25.60 0.62 -5.00
CA ASP A 195 -25.80 2.00 -4.54
C ASP A 195 -24.44 2.72 -4.45
N PRO A 196 -24.25 3.85 -5.16
CA PRO A 196 -22.97 4.56 -5.21
C PRO A 196 -22.43 4.97 -3.83
N SER A 197 -23.33 5.36 -2.91
CA SER A 197 -22.95 5.80 -1.57
C SER A 197 -22.43 4.64 -0.74
N TRP A 198 -23.14 3.51 -0.74
CA TRP A 198 -22.73 2.29 -0.04
C TRP A 198 -21.49 1.67 -0.69
N ALA A 199 -21.41 1.66 -2.02
CA ALA A 199 -20.26 1.12 -2.72
C ALA A 199 -18.97 1.87 -2.34
N MET A 200 -19.00 3.21 -2.32
CA MET A 200 -17.84 4.03 -1.89
C MET A 200 -17.45 3.73 -0.43
N PHE A 201 -18.43 3.67 0.47
CA PHE A 201 -18.18 3.35 1.88
C PHE A 201 -17.48 2.00 2.03
N TRP A 202 -18.00 0.95 1.38
CA TRP A 202 -17.43 -0.40 1.51
C TRP A 202 -16.06 -0.54 0.84
N VAL A 203 -15.84 0.13 -0.28
CA VAL A 203 -14.51 0.14 -0.93
C VAL A 203 -13.47 0.77 -0.01
N VAL A 204 -13.80 1.91 0.63
CA VAL A 204 -12.93 2.55 1.62
C VAL A 204 -12.72 1.64 2.84
N PHE A 205 -13.80 1.08 3.39
CA PHE A 205 -13.74 0.20 4.56
C PHE A 205 -12.86 -1.03 4.31
N VAL A 206 -13.09 -1.75 3.20
CA VAL A 206 -12.32 -2.94 2.85
C VAL A 206 -10.85 -2.59 2.61
N SER A 207 -10.59 -1.48 1.93
CA SER A 207 -9.22 -1.02 1.69
C SER A 207 -8.50 -0.67 2.99
N VAL A 208 -9.15 0.05 3.91
CA VAL A 208 -8.59 0.36 5.24
C VAL A 208 -8.35 -0.92 6.02
N TRP A 209 -9.34 -1.81 6.10
CA TRP A 209 -9.22 -3.09 6.81
C TRP A 209 -8.06 -3.95 6.28
N ALA A 210 -7.91 -4.04 4.96
CA ALA A 210 -6.87 -4.84 4.34
C ALA A 210 -5.45 -4.30 4.60
N HIS A 211 -5.27 -3.00 4.70
CA HIS A 211 -3.94 -2.38 4.75
C HIS A 211 -3.57 -1.73 6.09
N MET A 212 -4.55 -1.50 7.00
CA MET A 212 -4.28 -0.80 8.27
C MET A 212 -3.19 -1.45 9.12
N GLY A 213 -3.04 -2.78 9.06
CA GLY A 213 -2.00 -3.49 9.80
C GLY A 213 -0.58 -3.08 9.42
N PHE A 214 -0.33 -2.82 8.14
CA PHE A 214 0.96 -2.34 7.65
C PHE A 214 1.28 -0.94 8.19
N TYR A 215 0.35 0.00 8.06
CA TYR A 215 0.52 1.37 8.56
C TYR A 215 0.60 1.43 10.09
N THR A 216 -0.19 0.59 10.79
CA THR A 216 -0.09 0.44 12.25
C THR A 216 1.32 0.05 12.68
N ARG A 217 1.99 -0.85 11.95
CA ARG A 217 3.37 -1.25 12.28
C ARG A 217 4.37 -0.12 12.09
N ILE A 218 4.23 0.67 11.02
CA ILE A 218 5.09 1.83 10.76
C ILE A 218 4.93 2.85 11.88
N LEU A 219 3.69 3.21 12.20
CA LEU A 219 3.40 4.17 13.27
C LEU A 219 3.85 3.67 14.64
N LEU A 220 3.66 2.37 14.92
CA LEU A 220 4.12 1.76 16.16
C LEU A 220 5.66 1.79 16.29
N ALA A 221 6.38 1.58 15.19
CA ALA A 221 7.84 1.71 15.17
C ALA A 221 8.27 3.16 15.44
N GLY A 222 7.58 4.14 14.83
CA GLY A 222 7.79 5.56 15.14
C GLY A 222 7.56 5.88 16.62
N LEU A 223 6.43 5.44 17.19
CA LEU A 223 6.13 5.64 18.60
C LEU A 223 7.17 5.00 19.54
N GLN A 224 7.79 3.90 19.14
CA GLN A 224 8.83 3.23 19.93
C GLN A 224 10.21 3.88 19.78
N ALA A 225 10.42 4.72 18.78
CA ALA A 225 11.65 5.47 18.58
C ALA A 225 11.73 6.73 19.44
N ILE A 226 10.60 7.20 19.99
CA ILE A 226 10.54 8.37 20.87
C ILE A 226 11.29 8.05 22.17
N PRO A 227 12.28 8.88 22.58
CA PRO A 227 13.03 8.66 23.82
C PRO A 227 12.12 8.65 25.06
N ALA A 228 12.34 7.67 25.95
CA ALA A 228 11.55 7.55 27.19
C ALA A 228 11.68 8.76 28.12
N ASP A 229 12.84 9.39 28.11
CA ASP A 229 13.15 10.57 28.94
C ASP A 229 12.15 11.72 28.74
N LEU A 230 11.61 11.88 27.50
CA LEU A 230 10.60 12.90 27.22
C LEU A 230 9.28 12.62 27.97
N TYR A 231 8.91 11.37 28.07
CA TYR A 231 7.71 10.96 28.81
C TYR A 231 7.92 11.04 30.33
N GLU A 232 9.12 10.73 30.80
CA GLU A 232 9.51 10.88 32.20
C GLU A 232 9.52 12.33 32.63
N ALA A 233 10.11 13.24 31.83
CA ALA A 233 10.08 14.69 32.09
C ALA A 233 8.62 15.20 32.12
N ALA A 234 7.78 14.81 31.16
CA ALA A 234 6.37 15.18 31.16
C ALA A 234 5.60 14.66 32.39
N ALA A 235 5.99 13.49 32.91
CA ALA A 235 5.40 12.93 34.13
C ALA A 235 5.84 13.71 35.38
N MET A 236 7.10 14.16 35.46
CA MET A 236 7.60 15.02 36.55
C MET A 236 6.88 16.37 36.58
N ASP A 237 6.54 16.91 35.39
CA ASP A 237 5.75 18.14 35.25
C ASP A 237 4.23 17.93 35.48
N ALA A 238 3.80 16.75 35.91
CA ALA A 238 2.40 16.36 36.07
C ALA A 238 1.53 16.68 34.83
N THR A 239 2.11 16.63 33.62
CA THR A 239 1.42 16.95 32.38
C THR A 239 0.36 15.88 32.05
N PRO A 240 -0.91 16.26 31.79
CA PRO A 240 -1.98 15.30 31.50
C PRO A 240 -1.72 14.55 30.18
N ARG A 241 -2.09 13.27 30.12
CA ARG A 241 -1.81 12.34 29.02
C ARG A 241 -2.24 12.86 27.63
N TRP A 242 -3.41 13.55 27.54
CA TRP A 242 -3.87 14.12 26.28
C TRP A 242 -2.94 15.23 25.75
N ARG A 243 -2.32 16.04 26.66
CA ARG A 243 -1.36 17.07 26.29
C ARG A 243 -0.03 16.46 25.85
N VAL A 244 0.41 15.40 26.54
CA VAL A 244 1.58 14.59 26.13
C VAL A 244 1.38 14.04 24.74
N PHE A 245 0.19 13.47 24.45
CA PHE A 245 -0.12 12.95 23.13
C PHE A 245 0.01 14.02 22.03
N TRP A 246 -0.62 15.17 22.19
CA TRP A 246 -0.63 16.22 21.17
C TRP A 246 0.68 17.00 21.04
N ARG A 247 1.49 17.13 22.11
CA ARG A 247 2.71 17.94 22.11
C ARG A 247 4.01 17.13 21.98
N ILE A 248 3.99 15.85 22.33
CA ILE A 248 5.16 14.97 22.30
C ILE A 248 4.94 13.83 21.32
N THR A 249 3.90 13.02 21.54
CA THR A 249 3.70 11.78 20.81
C THR A 249 3.35 11.98 19.33
N LEU A 250 2.47 12.93 19.01
CA LEU A 250 2.00 13.14 17.65
C LEU A 250 2.97 13.93 16.75
N PRO A 251 3.73 14.94 17.26
CA PRO A 251 4.66 15.71 16.44
C PRO A 251 6.00 14.99 16.18
N LEU A 252 6.39 14.03 17.04
CA LEU A 252 7.62 13.23 16.93
C LEU A 252 7.37 11.90 16.24
#